data_07eb423d11b6ac76a0f17729435b217b
#
_entry.id   07eb423d11b6ac76a0f17729435b217b
#
_cell.length_a   1.000
_cell.length_b   1.000
_cell.length_c   1.000
_cell.angle_alpha   90.00
_cell.angle_beta   90.00
_cell.angle_gamma   90.00
#
_symmetry.space_group_name_H-M   'P 1'
#
loop_
_entity.id
_entity.type
_entity.pdbx_description
1 polymer ?
#
loop_
_entity_poly.entity_id
_entity_poly.type
_entity_poly.pdbx_seq_one_letter_code
_entity_poly.pdbx_strand_id
1 'polypeptide(L)' 'MIKGLDSLSNEQKELLFRVNELHTKCVGSDYKDGMEIIETWVNENNTVCARLKNGNWYHYTQENTWF' A
#
# COMPACT_ATOMS: atom_id res chain seq x y z
N MET A 1 -2.83 -2.81 13.35
CA MET A 1 -3.48 -1.54 12.95
C MET A 1 -2.59 -0.78 11.98
N ILE A 2 -3.19 -0.20 10.95
CA ILE A 2 -2.44 0.56 9.95
C ILE A 2 -2.41 2.02 10.36
N LYS A 3 -1.21 2.54 10.61
CA LYS A 3 -1.03 3.94 10.98
C LYS A 3 -1.38 4.84 9.80
N GLY A 4 -2.18 5.86 10.03
CA GLY A 4 -2.55 6.83 9.01
C GLY A 4 -3.75 6.45 8.15
N LEU A 5 -4.32 5.27 8.34
CA LEU A 5 -5.43 4.80 7.52
C LEU A 5 -6.63 5.74 7.58
N ASP A 6 -6.89 6.32 8.74
CA ASP A 6 -8.04 7.21 8.94
C ASP A 6 -7.94 8.51 8.14
N SER A 7 -6.75 8.87 7.68
CA SER A 7 -6.57 10.09 6.89
C SER A 7 -6.93 9.89 5.42
N LEU A 8 -7.17 8.65 4.99
CA LEU A 8 -7.51 8.34 3.62
C LEU A 8 -9.02 8.41 3.40
N SER A 9 -9.43 8.82 2.20
CA SER A 9 -10.84 8.72 1.80
C SER A 9 -11.19 7.24 1.58
N ASN A 10 -12.49 6.94 1.45
CA ASN A 10 -12.92 5.57 1.17
C ASN A 10 -12.34 5.05 -0.14
N GLU A 11 -12.27 5.90 -1.15
CA GLU A 11 -11.69 5.53 -2.45
C GLU A 11 -10.20 5.24 -2.33
N GLN A 12 -9.50 6.04 -1.52
CA GLN A 12 -8.08 5.84 -1.29
C GLN A 12 -7.81 4.55 -0.50
N LYS A 13 -8.66 4.25 0.47
CA LYS A 13 -8.56 2.98 1.20
C LYS A 13 -8.75 1.79 0.27
N GLU A 14 -9.75 1.86 -0.61
CA GLU A 14 -10.00 0.80 -1.59
C GLU A 14 -8.79 0.61 -2.49
N LEU A 15 -8.23 1.71 -2.99
CA LEU A 15 -7.03 1.67 -3.82
C LEU A 15 -5.86 1.00 -3.07
N LEU A 16 -5.65 1.41 -1.83
CA LEU A 16 -4.57 0.90 -1.00
C LEU A 16 -4.62 -0.63 -0.91
N PHE A 17 -5.77 -1.16 -0.55
CA PHE A 17 -5.91 -2.60 -0.35
C PHE A 17 -5.91 -3.37 -1.67
N ARG A 18 -6.52 -2.82 -2.70
CA ARG A 18 -6.54 -3.45 -4.02
C ARG A 18 -5.13 -3.60 -4.59
N VAL A 19 -4.37 -2.52 -4.58
CA VAL A 19 -3.02 -2.55 -5.14
C VAL A 19 -2.09 -3.38 -4.27
N ASN A 20 -2.24 -3.31 -2.95
CA ASN A 20 -1.44 -4.15 -2.07
C ASN A 20 -1.69 -5.64 -2.32
N GLU A 21 -2.94 -6.02 -2.57
CA GLU A 21 -3.26 -7.41 -2.90
C GLU A 21 -2.57 -7.85 -4.18
N LEU A 22 -2.63 -7.01 -5.23
CA LEU A 22 -1.96 -7.30 -6.48
C LEU A 22 -0.45 -7.39 -6.32
N HIS A 23 0.11 -6.44 -5.57
CA HIS A 23 1.54 -6.39 -5.29
C HIS A 23 1.99 -7.66 -4.54
N THR A 24 1.20 -8.08 -3.55
CA THR A 24 1.49 -9.28 -2.77
C THR A 24 1.51 -10.51 -3.64
N LYS A 25 0.61 -10.61 -4.61
CA LYS A 25 0.56 -11.76 -5.53
C LYS A 25 1.78 -11.85 -6.43
N CYS A 26 2.48 -10.73 -6.64
CA CYS A 26 3.64 -10.67 -7.52
C CYS A 26 4.95 -11.07 -6.82
N VAL A 27 4.94 -11.22 -5.49
CA VAL A 27 6.15 -11.63 -4.76
C VAL A 27 6.12 -13.13 -4.47
N GLY A 28 7.30 -13.70 -4.24
CA GLY A 28 7.41 -15.10 -3.89
C GLY A 28 6.77 -15.37 -2.53
N SER A 29 6.34 -16.63 -2.32
CA SER A 29 5.64 -17.00 -1.08
C SER A 29 6.47 -16.76 0.18
N ASP A 30 7.78 -16.78 0.08
CA ASP A 30 8.68 -16.51 1.21
C ASP A 30 8.65 -15.06 1.66
N TYR A 31 8.15 -14.15 0.82
CA TYR A 31 8.15 -12.72 1.09
C TYR A 31 6.76 -12.16 1.42
N LYS A 32 5.72 -12.98 1.38
CA LYS A 32 4.35 -12.48 1.54
C LYS A 32 4.07 -11.91 2.92
N ASP A 33 4.70 -12.45 3.95
CA ASP A 33 4.53 -11.94 5.31
C ASP A 33 4.99 -10.49 5.45
N GLY A 34 6.00 -10.10 4.67
CA GLY A 34 6.52 -8.74 4.68
C GLY A 34 5.67 -7.73 3.95
N MET A 35 4.62 -8.17 3.26
CA MET A 35 3.77 -7.31 2.42
C MET A 35 2.63 -6.66 3.20
N GLU A 36 2.48 -6.95 4.49
CA GLU A 36 1.46 -6.33 5.31
C GLU A 36 1.70 -4.83 5.43
N ILE A 37 0.65 -4.04 5.22
CA ILE A 37 0.73 -2.58 5.33
C ILE A 37 0.76 -2.21 6.81
N ILE A 38 1.76 -1.43 7.21
CA ILE A 38 1.86 -0.95 8.60
C ILE A 38 1.59 0.55 8.72
N GLU A 39 1.74 1.28 7.62
CA GLU A 39 1.52 2.71 7.61
C GLU A 39 1.12 3.16 6.21
N THR A 40 0.27 4.18 6.13
CA THR A 40 -0.13 4.76 4.85
C THR A 40 -0.28 6.27 4.98
N TRP A 41 -0.10 6.97 3.87
CA TRP A 41 -0.27 8.41 3.78
C TRP A 41 -0.50 8.81 2.33
N VAL A 42 -0.92 10.05 2.13
CA VAL A 42 -1.07 10.61 0.78
C VAL A 42 -0.01 11.70 0.64
N ASN A 43 0.78 11.63 -0.42
CA ASN A 43 1.84 12.60 -0.63
C ASN A 43 1.30 13.90 -1.27
N GLU A 44 2.20 14.85 -1.51
CA GLU A 44 1.82 16.15 -2.07
C GLU A 44 1.25 16.05 -3.49
N ASN A 45 1.51 14.97 -4.20
CA ASN A 45 0.96 14.70 -5.53
C ASN A 45 -0.36 13.96 -5.47
N ASN A 46 -0.94 13.82 -4.28
CA ASN A 46 -2.19 13.11 -4.06
C ASN A 46 -2.09 11.62 -4.40
N THR A 47 -0.90 11.05 -4.27
CA THR A 47 -0.67 9.62 -4.50
C THR A 47 -0.67 8.88 -3.16
N VAL A 48 -1.38 7.75 -3.12
CA VAL A 48 -1.41 6.91 -1.92
C VAL A 48 -0.08 6.19 -1.77
N CYS A 49 0.50 6.27 -0.58
CA CYS A 49 1.76 5.62 -0.25
C CYS A 49 1.54 4.59 0.85
N ALA A 50 2.31 3.53 0.83
CA ALA A 50 2.20 2.46 1.81
C ALA A 50 3.59 2.02 2.28
N ARG A 51 3.76 1.94 3.59
CA ARG A 51 4.95 1.32 4.19
C ARG A 51 4.58 -0.09 4.62
N LEU A 52 5.44 -1.03 4.27
CA LEU A 52 5.19 -2.44 4.51
C LEU A 52 6.02 -2.95 5.69
N LYS A 53 5.59 -4.06 6.25
CA LYS A 53 6.24 -4.71 7.38
C LYS A 53 7.71 -5.01 7.11
N ASN A 54 8.08 -5.28 5.85
CA ASN A 54 9.46 -5.56 5.48
C ASN A 54 10.37 -4.33 5.49
N GLY A 55 9.84 -3.14 5.80
CA GLY A 55 10.62 -1.91 5.86
C GLY A 55 10.62 -1.09 4.57
N ASN A 56 10.14 -1.64 3.49
CA ASN A 56 10.06 -0.93 2.21
C ASN A 56 8.77 -0.12 2.16
N TRP A 57 8.76 0.90 1.30
CA TRP A 57 7.53 1.66 1.07
C TRP A 57 7.37 1.94 -0.43
N TYR A 58 6.12 2.12 -0.85
CA TYR A 58 5.78 2.21 -2.26
C TYR A 58 4.70 3.26 -2.49
N HIS A 59 4.66 3.78 -3.73
CA HIS A 59 3.52 4.54 -4.23
C HIS A 59 2.56 3.55 -4.89
N TYR A 60 1.27 3.68 -4.58
CA TYR A 60 0.22 2.86 -5.18
C TYR A 60 -0.64 3.74 -6.07
N THR A 61 -0.74 3.39 -7.35
CA THR A 61 -1.40 4.23 -8.35
C THR A 61 -2.76 3.69 -8.76
N GLN A 62 -3.57 4.57 -9.35
CA GLN A 62 -4.89 4.19 -9.83
C GLN A 62 -4.85 3.20 -10.99
N GLU A 63 -3.71 3.07 -11.64
CA GLU A 63 -3.50 2.10 -12.71
C GLU A 63 -3.11 0.73 -12.17
N ASN A 64 -3.27 0.51 -10.87
CA ASN A 64 -2.95 -0.74 -10.20
C ASN A 64 -1.47 -1.10 -10.28
N THR A 65 -0.62 -0.08 -10.25
CA THR A 65 0.83 -0.25 -10.27
C THR A 65 1.45 0.29 -8.98
N TRP A 66 2.70 -0.08 -8.76
CA TRP A 66 3.45 0.38 -7.60
C TRP A 66 4.90 0.69 -8.01
N PHE A 67 5.50 1.64 -7.27
CA PHE A 67 6.91 2.00 -7.53
C PHE A 67 7.57 2.62 -6.32
#